data_bb3d60cb74b1f21fce6e91f62ee0aaa3
#
_entry.id   bb3d60cb74b1f21fce6e91f62ee0aaa3
#
_cell.length_a   1.000
_cell.length_b   1.000
_cell.length_c   1.000
_cell.angle_alpha   90.00
_cell.angle_beta   90.00
_cell.angle_gamma   90.00
#
_symmetry.space_group_name_H-M   'P 1'
#
loop_
_entity.id
_entity.type
_entity.pdbx_description
1 polymer ?
#
loop_
_entity_poly.entity_id
_entity_poly.type
_entity_poly.pdbx_seq_one_letter_code
_entity_poly.pdbx_strand_id
1 'polypeptide(L)'
;MLTLKHYNAGVIDYRIFNPENDGLSKIDHVKNMLISLVYQRNLPFDTVLMDTWYAVNKLMLYIDSLDKTFYCPLKINRLVDDSFGKEKYNNIKSLEWSNEELEDGKIVKIKGFPANKKVKLFRVIVSTDRTDYVATNDLSQSSIDVTQKVCKIRWKIEELCLFEARFANTEN
;
A
#
# COMPACT_ATOMS: atom_id res chain seq x y z
N MET A 1 -8.14 5.13 0.60
CA MET A 1 -8.24 6.32 1.43
C MET A 1 -6.88 6.98 1.52
N LEU A 2 -6.81 8.26 1.25
CA LEU A 2 -5.59 9.06 1.24
C LEU A 2 -5.51 9.89 2.51
N THR A 3 -4.37 9.86 3.20
CA THR A 3 -4.17 10.58 4.46
C THR A 3 -3.08 11.63 4.28
N LEU A 4 -3.33 12.86 4.73
CA LEU A 4 -2.37 13.95 4.72
C LEU A 4 -1.57 13.97 6.03
N LYS A 5 -0.25 14.15 5.90
CA LYS A 5 0.68 14.28 7.02
C LYS A 5 0.52 15.68 7.61
N HIS A 6 -0.21 15.88 8.70
CA HIS A 6 -0.25 17.08 9.55
C HIS A 6 -1.65 17.65 9.87
N TYR A 7 -2.75 17.03 9.45
CA TYR A 7 -4.09 17.56 9.76
C TYR A 7 -5.03 16.45 10.25
N ASN A 8 -6.09 16.84 10.93
CA ASN A 8 -7.14 15.93 11.36
C ASN A 8 -7.56 15.02 10.19
N ALA A 9 -7.62 13.73 10.44
CA ALA A 9 -8.05 12.76 9.43
C ALA A 9 -9.46 13.14 8.93
N GLY A 10 -9.61 13.30 7.62
CA GLY A 10 -10.86 13.66 6.99
C GLY A 10 -11.01 12.94 5.66
N VAL A 11 -12.26 12.71 5.25
CA VAL A 11 -12.57 12.17 3.93
C VAL A 11 -12.40 13.28 2.91
N ILE A 12 -11.47 13.10 1.96
CA ILE A 12 -11.17 14.07 0.92
C ILE A 12 -11.98 13.77 -0.35
N ASP A 13 -12.16 12.50 -0.67
CA ASP A 13 -12.91 12.02 -1.82
C ASP A 13 -13.43 10.60 -1.53
N TYR A 14 -14.58 10.26 -2.08
CA TYR A 14 -15.14 8.92 -2.07
C TYR A 14 -15.82 8.61 -3.39
N ARG A 15 -15.91 7.33 -3.73
CA ARG A 15 -16.59 6.88 -4.95
C ARG A 15 -17.50 5.72 -4.63
N ILE A 16 -18.71 5.78 -5.14
CA ILE A 16 -19.65 4.65 -5.14
C ILE A 16 -19.31 3.83 -6.37
N PHE A 17 -18.89 2.58 -6.15
CA PHE A 17 -18.55 1.67 -7.24
C PHE A 17 -19.80 0.98 -7.76
N ASN A 18 -20.16 1.27 -9.01
CA ASN A 18 -21.26 0.62 -9.72
C ASN A 18 -20.74 0.04 -11.05
N PRO A 19 -20.31 -1.24 -11.07
CA PRO A 19 -19.66 -1.83 -12.24
C PRO A 19 -20.56 -1.91 -13.48
N GLU A 20 -21.89 -1.92 -13.29
CA GLU A 20 -22.85 -2.00 -14.39
C GLU A 20 -23.02 -0.66 -15.12
N ASN A 21 -22.86 0.45 -14.41
CA ASN A 21 -23.08 1.79 -14.97
C ASN A 21 -21.78 2.56 -15.25
N ASP A 22 -20.73 2.33 -14.46
CA ASP A 22 -19.52 3.18 -14.52
C ASP A 22 -18.57 2.79 -15.65
N GLY A 23 -18.59 1.52 -16.09
CA GLY A 23 -17.61 1.00 -17.04
C GLY A 23 -16.15 1.05 -16.54
N LEU A 24 -15.95 1.40 -15.27
CA LEU A 24 -14.65 1.58 -14.63
C LEU A 24 -14.41 0.52 -13.54
N SER A 25 -13.18 0.06 -13.41
CA SER A 25 -12.80 -0.78 -12.29
C SER A 25 -12.58 0.06 -11.02
N LYS A 26 -12.61 -0.58 -9.84
CA LYS A 26 -12.21 0.07 -8.57
C LYS A 26 -10.82 0.72 -8.65
N ILE A 27 -9.90 0.11 -9.36
CA ILE A 27 -8.56 0.64 -9.56
C ILE A 27 -8.57 1.89 -10.43
N ASP A 28 -9.43 1.96 -11.44
CA ASP A 28 -9.55 3.15 -12.29
C ASP A 28 -10.16 4.32 -11.51
N HIS A 29 -11.13 4.07 -10.63
CA HIS A 29 -11.63 5.09 -9.70
C HIS A 29 -10.52 5.64 -8.80
N VAL A 30 -9.70 4.78 -8.18
CA VAL A 30 -8.57 5.23 -7.35
C VAL A 30 -7.57 6.05 -8.16
N LYS A 31 -7.25 5.66 -9.39
CA LYS A 31 -6.38 6.45 -10.28
C LYS A 31 -6.97 7.83 -10.57
N ASN A 32 -8.25 7.90 -10.87
CA ASN A 32 -8.93 9.17 -11.12
C ASN A 32 -8.94 10.07 -9.87
N MET A 33 -9.12 9.49 -8.67
CA MET A 33 -8.98 10.23 -7.41
C MET A 33 -7.55 10.78 -7.25
N LEU A 34 -6.52 9.97 -7.49
CA LEU A 34 -5.12 10.40 -7.41
C LEU A 34 -4.81 11.51 -8.40
N ILE A 35 -5.27 11.41 -9.66
CA ILE A 35 -5.13 12.47 -10.68
C ILE A 35 -5.76 13.77 -10.16
N SER A 36 -6.97 13.70 -9.66
CA SER A 36 -7.65 14.88 -9.12
C SER A 36 -6.87 15.51 -7.97
N LEU A 37 -6.36 14.71 -7.04
CA LEU A 37 -5.62 15.21 -5.89
C LEU A 37 -4.28 15.84 -6.27
N VAL A 38 -3.55 15.23 -7.21
CA VAL A 38 -2.22 15.71 -7.63
C VAL A 38 -2.34 16.93 -8.54
N TYR A 39 -3.16 16.85 -9.60
CA TYR A 39 -3.13 17.83 -10.69
C TYR A 39 -4.25 18.88 -10.65
N GLN A 40 -5.42 18.54 -10.09
CA GLN A 40 -6.55 19.47 -10.06
C GLN A 40 -6.63 20.23 -8.74
N ARG A 41 -6.44 19.52 -7.61
CA ARG A 41 -6.53 20.11 -6.27
C ARG A 41 -5.16 20.50 -5.70
N ASN A 42 -4.08 20.04 -6.33
CA ASN A 42 -2.69 20.29 -5.91
C ASN A 42 -2.47 20.08 -4.40
N LEU A 43 -2.98 18.96 -3.88
CA LEU A 43 -2.86 18.65 -2.45
C LEU A 43 -1.43 18.22 -2.10
N PRO A 44 -0.84 18.78 -1.03
CA PRO A 44 0.52 18.45 -0.63
C PRO A 44 0.57 17.11 0.11
N PHE A 45 0.73 16.02 -0.62
CA PHE A 45 1.00 14.70 -0.05
C PHE A 45 2.13 14.00 -0.80
N ASP A 46 2.91 13.21 -0.08
CA ASP A 46 4.03 12.45 -0.64
C ASP A 46 3.79 10.94 -0.57
N THR A 47 2.90 10.50 0.32
CA THR A 47 2.74 9.08 0.62
C THR A 47 1.29 8.62 0.46
N VAL A 48 1.11 7.49 -0.20
CA VAL A 48 -0.16 6.80 -0.39
C VAL A 48 -0.15 5.49 0.40
N LEU A 49 -1.09 5.35 1.31
CA LEU A 49 -1.29 4.12 2.07
C LEU A 49 -2.43 3.32 1.46
N MET A 50 -2.18 2.04 1.22
CA MET A 50 -3.17 1.13 0.63
C MET A 50 -3.35 -0.10 1.51
N ASP A 51 -4.51 -0.73 1.42
CA ASP A 51 -4.70 -2.07 1.94
C ASP A 51 -4.25 -3.15 0.92
N THR A 52 -4.31 -4.40 1.33
CA THR A 52 -3.92 -5.55 0.49
C THR A 52 -4.78 -5.68 -0.79
N TRP A 53 -6.01 -5.17 -0.78
CA TRP A 53 -6.92 -5.21 -1.92
C TRP A 53 -6.42 -4.34 -3.07
N TYR A 54 -5.85 -3.17 -2.74
CA TYR A 54 -5.32 -2.22 -3.70
C TYR A 54 -3.85 -2.46 -4.05
N ALA A 55 -3.18 -3.43 -3.42
CA ALA A 55 -1.78 -3.79 -3.67
C ALA A 55 -1.61 -4.54 -5.01
N VAL A 56 -2.11 -3.97 -6.11
CA VAL A 56 -1.97 -4.52 -7.46
C VAL A 56 -0.86 -3.82 -8.24
N ASN A 57 -0.15 -4.56 -9.09
CA ASN A 57 0.99 -4.02 -9.85
C ASN A 57 0.63 -2.72 -10.59
N LYS A 58 -0.53 -2.71 -11.26
CA LYS A 58 -1.00 -1.56 -12.05
C LYS A 58 -1.14 -0.29 -11.20
N LEU A 59 -1.58 -0.39 -9.94
CA LEU A 59 -1.75 0.77 -9.06
C LEU A 59 -0.43 1.19 -8.42
N MET A 60 0.37 0.24 -7.92
CA MET A 60 1.69 0.53 -7.35
C MET A 60 2.60 1.25 -8.35
N LEU A 61 2.68 0.75 -9.60
CA LEU A 61 3.46 1.39 -10.67
C LEU A 61 2.88 2.75 -11.08
N TYR A 62 1.57 2.91 -10.99
CA TYR A 62 0.93 4.19 -11.28
C TYR A 62 1.28 5.25 -10.22
N ILE A 63 1.22 4.91 -8.92
CA ILE A 63 1.62 5.81 -7.83
C ILE A 63 3.10 6.19 -7.97
N ASP A 64 3.95 5.23 -8.28
CA ASP A 64 5.38 5.46 -8.55
C ASP A 64 5.59 6.42 -9.74
N SER A 65 4.77 6.32 -10.79
CA SER A 65 4.83 7.23 -11.94
C SER A 65 4.37 8.67 -11.65
N LEU A 66 3.65 8.87 -10.54
CA LEU A 66 3.27 10.19 -10.03
C LEU A 66 4.33 10.80 -9.09
N ASP A 67 5.50 10.16 -8.99
CA ASP A 67 6.56 10.54 -8.05
C ASP A 67 6.07 10.56 -6.59
N LYS A 68 5.23 9.57 -6.24
CA LYS A 68 4.69 9.39 -4.90
C LYS A 68 5.16 8.08 -4.29
N THR A 69 5.40 8.12 -2.98
CA THR A 69 5.72 6.93 -2.20
C THR A 69 4.46 6.16 -1.88
N PHE A 70 4.50 4.82 -1.97
CA PHE A 70 3.41 4.00 -1.45
C PHE A 70 3.89 3.08 -0.32
N TYR A 71 2.95 2.72 0.55
CA TYR A 71 3.08 1.59 1.47
C TYR A 71 1.82 0.73 1.37
N CYS A 72 2.00 -0.56 1.15
CA CYS A 72 0.89 -1.51 1.09
C CYS A 72 1.31 -2.89 1.59
N PRO A 73 0.47 -3.57 2.39
CA PRO A 73 0.68 -4.97 2.69
C PRO A 73 0.40 -5.82 1.46
N LEU A 74 1.27 -6.77 1.20
CA LEU A 74 1.13 -7.74 0.11
C LEU A 74 0.49 -9.04 0.60
N LYS A 75 -0.22 -9.73 -0.28
CA LYS A 75 -0.72 -11.08 0.01
C LYS A 75 0.45 -12.04 0.20
N ILE A 76 0.33 -12.97 1.15
CA ILE A 76 1.38 -13.95 1.50
C ILE A 76 1.79 -14.88 0.34
N ASN A 77 0.92 -15.03 -0.65
CA ASN A 77 1.18 -15.81 -1.88
C ASN A 77 1.74 -14.95 -3.02
N ARG A 78 2.09 -13.68 -2.77
CA ARG A 78 2.74 -12.83 -3.78
C ARG A 78 4.08 -13.42 -4.16
N LEU A 79 4.34 -13.47 -5.46
CA LEU A 79 5.60 -13.95 -6.00
C LEU A 79 6.60 -12.80 -6.11
N VAL A 80 7.75 -13.01 -5.50
CA VAL A 80 8.86 -12.05 -5.45
C VAL A 80 10.20 -12.75 -5.75
N ASP A 81 11.18 -11.97 -6.14
CA ASP A 81 12.55 -12.40 -6.39
C ASP A 81 13.52 -11.47 -5.64
N ASP A 82 14.29 -12.02 -4.72
CA ASP A 82 15.35 -11.34 -3.96
C ASP A 82 16.76 -11.69 -4.48
N SER A 83 16.85 -12.59 -5.46
CA SER A 83 18.11 -13.00 -6.11
C SER A 83 18.51 -12.11 -7.31
N PHE A 84 17.65 -11.14 -7.64
CA PHE A 84 17.83 -10.24 -8.80
C PHE A 84 17.92 -10.97 -10.15
N GLY A 85 17.12 -12.01 -10.34
CA GLY A 85 17.00 -12.76 -11.58
C GLY A 85 17.91 -13.97 -11.68
N LYS A 86 18.63 -14.33 -10.60
CA LYS A 86 19.46 -15.55 -10.55
C LYS A 86 18.60 -16.79 -10.30
N GLU A 87 17.50 -16.62 -9.60
CA GLU A 87 16.59 -17.70 -9.20
C GLU A 87 15.16 -17.47 -9.69
N LYS A 88 14.29 -18.46 -9.48
CA LYS A 88 12.87 -18.34 -9.78
C LYS A 88 12.16 -17.49 -8.73
N TYR A 89 11.06 -16.85 -9.14
CA TYR A 89 10.17 -16.17 -8.21
C TYR A 89 9.61 -17.13 -7.15
N ASN A 90 9.73 -16.74 -5.89
CA ASN A 90 9.25 -17.49 -4.73
C ASN A 90 8.10 -16.77 -4.02
N ASN A 91 7.30 -17.51 -3.25
CA ASN A 91 6.30 -16.89 -2.40
C ASN A 91 6.97 -16.00 -1.35
N ILE A 92 6.37 -14.85 -1.08
CA ILE A 92 6.88 -13.90 -0.09
C ILE A 92 7.05 -14.55 1.29
N LYS A 93 6.17 -15.51 1.64
CA LYS A 93 6.21 -16.26 2.90
C LYS A 93 7.46 -17.14 3.03
N SER A 94 8.02 -17.60 1.91
CA SER A 94 9.19 -18.50 1.89
C SER A 94 10.54 -17.79 1.83
N LEU A 95 10.53 -16.44 1.86
CA LEU A 95 11.78 -15.67 1.90
C LEU A 95 12.55 -15.92 3.19
N GLU A 96 13.84 -16.15 3.07
CA GLU A 96 14.76 -16.13 4.19
C GLU A 96 15.13 -14.68 4.55
N TRP A 97 15.31 -14.40 5.83
CA TRP A 97 15.60 -13.06 6.33
C TRP A 97 16.84 -13.08 7.21
N SER A 98 17.82 -12.26 6.90
CA SER A 98 18.93 -11.97 7.84
C SER A 98 18.45 -11.04 8.96
N ASN A 99 19.23 -10.92 10.04
CA ASN A 99 18.92 -9.99 11.13
C ASN A 99 18.89 -8.53 10.65
N GLU A 100 19.79 -8.16 9.75
CA GLU A 100 19.81 -6.82 9.14
C GLU A 100 18.57 -6.57 8.29
N GLU A 101 18.16 -7.55 7.50
CA GLU A 101 16.95 -7.43 6.66
C GLU A 101 15.65 -7.39 7.48
N LEU A 102 15.63 -7.96 8.68
CA LEU A 102 14.50 -7.83 9.59
C LEU A 102 14.33 -6.41 10.12
N GLU A 103 15.41 -5.66 10.26
CA GLU A 103 15.40 -4.27 10.71
C GLU A 103 15.26 -3.29 9.54
N ASP A 104 16.08 -3.45 8.52
CA ASP A 104 16.23 -2.50 7.42
C ASP A 104 15.29 -2.77 6.25
N GLY A 105 14.65 -3.94 6.22
CA GLY A 105 13.86 -4.40 5.08
C GLY A 105 14.71 -5.03 3.97
N LYS A 106 14.07 -5.82 3.13
CA LYS A 106 14.68 -6.56 2.02
C LYS A 106 14.28 -5.95 0.67
N ILE A 107 15.24 -5.72 -0.22
CA ILE A 107 14.95 -5.28 -1.59
C ILE A 107 14.55 -6.50 -2.43
N VAL A 108 13.37 -6.43 -3.03
CA VAL A 108 12.84 -7.50 -3.87
C VAL A 108 12.24 -6.96 -5.16
N LYS A 109 12.13 -7.83 -6.15
CA LYS A 109 11.37 -7.60 -7.37
C LYS A 109 10.04 -8.34 -7.31
N ILE A 110 8.95 -7.64 -7.52
CA ILE A 110 7.62 -8.26 -7.60
C ILE A 110 7.42 -8.86 -9.00
N LYS A 111 6.89 -10.06 -9.10
CA LYS A 111 6.55 -10.70 -10.38
C LYS A 111 5.58 -9.80 -11.16
N GLY A 112 5.93 -9.52 -12.42
CA GLY A 112 5.15 -8.64 -13.30
C GLY A 112 5.49 -7.14 -13.17
N PHE A 113 6.49 -6.77 -12.38
CA PHE A 113 7.07 -5.43 -12.43
C PHE A 113 8.08 -5.32 -13.59
N PRO A 114 8.29 -4.11 -14.15
CA PRO A 114 9.38 -3.83 -15.08
C PRO A 114 10.74 -4.25 -14.50
N ALA A 115 11.70 -4.57 -15.37
CA ALA A 115 13.01 -5.10 -14.96
C ALA A 115 13.77 -4.16 -14.00
N ASN A 116 13.63 -2.86 -14.21
CA ASN A 116 14.29 -1.80 -13.45
C ASN A 116 13.53 -1.38 -12.17
N LYS A 117 12.33 -1.90 -11.92
CA LYS A 117 11.52 -1.54 -10.75
C LYS A 117 11.64 -2.59 -9.65
N LYS A 118 12.01 -2.11 -8.48
CA LYS A 118 12.15 -2.89 -7.25
C LYS A 118 11.32 -2.24 -6.15
N VAL A 119 11.06 -2.97 -5.10
CA VAL A 119 10.44 -2.48 -3.88
C VAL A 119 11.26 -2.89 -2.68
N LYS A 120 11.15 -2.15 -1.60
CA LYS A 120 11.63 -2.57 -0.30
C LYS A 120 10.49 -3.22 0.46
N LEU A 121 10.75 -4.39 1.01
CA LEU A 121 9.79 -5.24 1.69
C LEU A 121 10.16 -5.33 3.16
N PHE A 122 9.19 -5.09 4.04
CA PHE A 122 9.33 -5.22 5.48
C PHE A 122 8.45 -6.36 6.00
N ARG A 123 9.01 -7.16 6.90
CA ARG A 123 8.27 -8.18 7.63
C ARG A 123 7.80 -7.61 8.97
N VAL A 124 6.51 -7.29 9.08
CA VAL A 124 5.91 -6.66 10.25
C VAL A 124 5.11 -7.68 11.04
N ILE A 125 5.55 -7.97 12.26
CA ILE A 125 4.80 -8.82 13.18
C ILE A 125 3.68 -7.98 13.80
N VAL A 126 2.43 -8.35 13.52
CA VAL A 126 1.23 -7.61 13.98
C VAL A 126 0.69 -8.24 15.28
N SER A 127 0.70 -9.56 15.34
CA SER A 127 0.32 -10.35 16.52
C SER A 127 1.04 -11.71 16.49
N THR A 128 0.82 -12.53 17.50
CA THR A 128 1.41 -13.89 17.60
C THR A 128 1.18 -14.72 16.33
N ASP A 129 -0.01 -14.58 15.73
CA ASP A 129 -0.42 -15.41 14.57
C ASP A 129 -0.46 -14.63 13.25
N ARG A 130 -0.11 -13.32 13.27
CA ARG A 130 -0.20 -12.50 12.09
C ARG A 130 1.09 -11.75 11.78
N THR A 131 1.62 -12.03 10.60
CA THR A 131 2.73 -11.29 10.00
C THR A 131 2.26 -10.64 8.69
N ASP A 132 2.41 -9.33 8.59
CA ASP A 132 2.16 -8.59 7.36
C ASP A 132 3.50 -8.34 6.63
N TYR A 133 3.47 -8.42 5.30
CA TYR A 133 4.60 -8.08 4.44
C TYR A 133 4.29 -6.78 3.73
N VAL A 134 4.92 -5.70 4.15
CA VAL A 134 4.64 -4.34 3.67
C VAL A 134 5.67 -3.92 2.64
N ALA A 135 5.20 -3.57 1.45
CA ALA A 135 6.05 -3.09 0.36
C ALA A 135 5.98 -1.56 0.23
N THR A 136 7.12 -0.98 -0.15
CA THR A 136 7.25 0.44 -0.53
C THR A 136 8.19 0.60 -1.72
N ASN A 137 7.98 1.64 -2.56
CA ASN A 137 8.93 2.05 -3.59
C ASN A 137 10.04 2.95 -3.06
N ASP A 138 9.97 3.38 -1.80
CA ASP A 138 11.09 4.08 -1.14
C ASP A 138 12.18 3.08 -0.75
N LEU A 139 13.18 2.92 -1.61
CA LEU A 139 14.31 2.02 -1.37
C LEU A 139 15.28 2.56 -0.31
N SER A 140 15.23 3.85 0.02
CA SER A 140 16.04 4.47 1.05
C SER A 140 15.51 4.22 2.47
N GLN A 141 14.23 3.80 2.58
CA GLN A 141 13.65 3.47 3.87
C GLN A 141 14.39 2.32 4.54
N SER A 142 14.97 2.57 5.71
CA SER A 142 15.79 1.60 6.48
C SER A 142 15.29 1.43 7.91
N SER A 143 13.99 1.60 8.16
CA SER A 143 13.43 1.48 9.51
C SER A 143 12.11 0.74 9.52
N ILE A 144 12.10 -0.41 10.18
CA ILE A 144 10.87 -1.15 10.46
C ILE A 144 9.92 -0.36 11.35
N ASP A 145 10.44 0.47 12.26
CA ASP A 145 9.63 1.30 13.16
C ASP A 145 8.79 2.32 12.40
N VAL A 146 9.37 2.95 11.36
CA VAL A 146 8.63 3.87 10.49
C VAL A 146 7.56 3.13 9.73
N THR A 147 7.88 1.95 9.21
CA THR A 147 6.92 1.10 8.50
C THR A 147 5.77 0.65 9.43
N GLN A 148 6.07 0.29 10.66
CA GLN A 148 5.05 -0.03 11.67
C GLN A 148 4.15 1.16 12.01
N LYS A 149 4.72 2.37 12.14
CA LYS A 149 3.95 3.61 12.36
C LYS A 149 3.00 3.88 11.19
N VAL A 150 3.47 3.70 9.97
CA VAL A 150 2.66 3.83 8.74
C VAL A 150 1.51 2.82 8.74
N CYS A 151 1.76 1.56 9.11
CA CYS A 151 0.71 0.54 9.23
C CYS A 151 -0.33 0.92 10.30
N LYS A 152 0.10 1.44 11.45
CA LYS A 152 -0.81 1.91 12.52
C LYS A 152 -1.71 3.06 12.05
N ILE A 153 -1.19 3.99 11.25
CA ILE A 153 -2.01 5.05 10.65
C ILE A 153 -3.08 4.45 9.74
N ARG A 154 -2.73 3.48 8.91
CA ARG A 154 -3.69 2.78 8.04
C ARG A 154 -4.81 2.12 8.85
N TRP A 155 -4.49 1.43 9.94
CA TRP A 155 -5.51 0.79 10.79
C TRP A 155 -6.45 1.78 11.46
N LYS A 156 -5.96 2.92 11.95
CA LYS A 156 -6.82 3.99 12.48
C LYS A 156 -7.85 4.48 11.47
N ILE A 157 -7.50 4.47 10.20
CA ILE A 157 -8.40 4.86 9.12
C ILE A 157 -9.50 3.80 8.92
N GLU A 158 -9.15 2.51 8.97
CA GLU A 158 -10.14 1.42 8.92
C GLU A 158 -11.12 1.49 10.11
N GLU A 159 -10.62 1.80 11.32
CA GLU A 159 -11.45 2.01 12.50
C GLU A 159 -12.43 3.19 12.34
N LEU A 160 -11.98 4.32 11.78
CA LEU A 160 -12.84 5.47 11.49
C LEU A 160 -13.95 5.11 10.50
N CYS A 161 -13.63 4.40 9.41
CA CYS A 161 -14.63 3.97 8.46
C CYS A 161 -15.66 3.01 9.06
N LEU A 162 -15.25 2.11 9.96
CA LEU A 162 -16.15 1.20 10.68
C LEU A 162 -17.05 1.95 11.67
N PHE A 163 -16.53 2.98 12.30
CA PHE A 163 -17.26 3.84 13.22
C PHE A 163 -18.37 4.60 12.48
N GLU A 164 -18.04 5.29 11.39
CA GLU A 164 -19.03 6.02 10.56
C GLU A 164 -20.11 5.09 9.99
N ALA A 165 -19.75 3.88 9.54
CA ALA A 165 -20.70 2.91 9.03
C ALA A 165 -21.68 2.39 10.13
N ARG A 166 -21.26 2.34 11.38
CA ARG A 166 -22.14 1.98 12.52
C ARG A 166 -23.16 3.07 12.82
N PHE A 167 -22.76 4.33 12.78
CA PHE A 167 -23.68 5.45 13.03
C PHE A 167 -24.72 5.61 11.92
N ALA A 168 -24.35 5.42 10.65
CA ALA A 168 -25.27 5.48 9.54
C ALA A 168 -26.38 4.40 9.59
N ASN A 169 -26.14 3.27 10.28
CA ASN A 169 -27.10 2.19 10.47
C ASN A 169 -27.98 2.33 11.73
N THR A 170 -27.74 3.33 12.57
CA THR A 170 -28.55 3.57 13.80
C THR A 170 -29.59 4.67 13.64
N GLU A 171 -29.65 5.33 12.48
CA GLU A 171 -30.64 6.37 12.18
C GLU A 171 -31.78 5.91 11.24
N ASN A 172 -31.95 4.59 11.04
CA ASN A 172 -33.08 4.00 10.30
C ASN A 172 -33.96 3.15 11.19
#